data_2a524b81c4f0e7693a2eef0adce84789
#
_entry.id   2a524b81c4f0e7693a2eef0adce84789
#
_cell.length_a   1.000
_cell.length_b   1.000
_cell.length_c   1.000
_cell.angle_alpha   90.00
_cell.angle_beta   90.00
_cell.angle_gamma   90.00
#
_symmetry.space_group_name_H-M   'P 1'
#
loop_
_entity.id
_entity.type
_entity.pdbx_description
1 polymer ?
#
loop_
_entity_poly.entity_id
_entity_poly.type
_entity_poly.pdbx_seq_one_letter_code
_entity_poly.pdbx_strand_id
1 'polypeptide(L)'
;MKQHKSKQLFSDCRALLTFGLFALLFSCRPDHSTAFDPLSIEFSKDTIYLDTVFNAMGSSTRSFTIRNKSDQNILLDKVKLGMGNDSPFRFNINGIHGVELNDIILPASDSLWVFIELTSPPGALEMLWTDSLIFTNKGLSNDVKLISLAYDAHFHFPNKIYTIKRNPPLANIEIPYSIVPSNSTWSNDKPHVVYGYAVIDSGSSLEIMKEASVHFHSGSGLWVASGGILHVDQDNTGSYSNPVVFEGDRLEPFYSNIAGQWGGLLGGIFIQRGSKVKINNAWIKNGTIGIRCDSIGEFEESNLLIRNTRITDFSRVSIYSGFGNIKMENVTIANSGLYSLYCLGGRVFADHCTFMNEFPSARSTPSIGLFNRYEDASGQYRYRDLNEAYFGNCIISGNKESEIGFDFDVNGEFNYKMEGSLIKILTNPVNGNYDINNSN
;
A
#
# COMPACT_ATOMS: atom_id res chain seq x y z
N MET A 1 77.45 40.15 18.78
CA MET A 1 77.25 39.66 17.41
C MET A 1 76.28 38.45 17.29
N LYS A 2 75.77 37.89 18.38
CA LYS A 2 74.81 36.72 18.32
C LYS A 2 73.31 37.10 18.24
N GLN A 3 72.92 38.31 18.64
CA GLN A 3 71.49 38.71 18.68
C GLN A 3 70.93 39.24 17.38
N HIS A 4 71.78 39.64 16.41
CA HIS A 4 71.30 40.14 15.14
C HIS A 4 70.98 39.05 14.15
N LYS A 5 71.64 37.88 14.22
CA LYS A 5 71.36 36.74 13.31
C LYS A 5 70.02 36.00 13.61
N SER A 6 69.58 36.01 14.89
CA SER A 6 68.29 35.31 15.21
C SER A 6 67.08 36.09 14.78
N LYS A 7 67.11 37.43 14.75
CA LYS A 7 65.98 38.26 14.28
C LYS A 7 65.84 38.21 12.79
N GLN A 8 66.90 38.07 12.01
CA GLN A 8 66.85 37.91 10.56
C GLN A 8 66.30 36.54 10.17
N LEU A 9 66.71 35.47 10.86
CA LEU A 9 66.17 34.11 10.57
C LEU A 9 64.67 34.01 10.87
N PHE A 10 64.17 34.68 11.92
CA PHE A 10 62.74 34.74 12.25
C PHE A 10 61.91 35.59 11.25
N SER A 11 62.53 36.64 10.69
CA SER A 11 61.94 37.48 9.64
C SER A 11 61.76 36.69 8.35
N ASP A 12 62.80 35.96 7.96
CA ASP A 12 62.83 35.18 6.71
C ASP A 12 61.88 33.95 6.76
N CYS A 13 61.77 33.30 7.92
CA CYS A 13 60.77 32.24 8.14
C CYS A 13 59.33 32.78 8.10
N ARG A 14 59.07 33.97 8.65
CA ARG A 14 57.73 34.60 8.51
C ARG A 14 57.40 35.00 7.11
N ALA A 15 58.36 35.53 6.33
CA ALA A 15 58.18 35.88 4.94
C ALA A 15 57.92 34.62 4.07
N LEU A 16 58.63 33.52 4.34
CA LEU A 16 58.40 32.24 3.67
C LEU A 16 57.03 31.62 4.03
N LEU A 17 56.60 31.72 5.29
CA LEU A 17 55.28 31.21 5.74
C LEU A 17 54.13 32.05 5.15
N THR A 18 54.28 33.38 5.10
CA THR A 18 53.28 34.26 4.47
C THR A 18 53.21 34.07 2.95
N PHE A 19 54.35 33.85 2.28
CA PHE A 19 54.37 33.55 0.84
C PHE A 19 53.81 32.18 0.53
N GLY A 20 54.06 31.16 1.36
CA GLY A 20 53.45 29.83 1.28
C GLY A 20 51.95 29.87 1.50
N LEU A 21 51.44 30.65 2.48
CA LEU A 21 50.02 30.84 2.72
C LEU A 21 49.33 31.61 1.59
N PHE A 22 50.02 32.56 0.95
CA PHE A 22 49.52 33.32 -0.21
C PHE A 22 49.47 32.45 -1.47
N ALA A 23 50.43 31.54 -1.64
CA ALA A 23 50.43 30.57 -2.76
C ALA A 23 49.31 29.56 -2.67
N LEU A 24 48.86 29.22 -1.43
CA LEU A 24 47.70 28.35 -1.20
C LEU A 24 46.36 29.02 -1.56
N LEU A 25 46.31 30.36 -1.60
CA LEU A 25 45.09 31.09 -2.02
C LEU A 25 44.90 31.17 -3.54
N PHE A 26 45.90 30.80 -4.33
CA PHE A 26 45.83 30.71 -5.79
C PHE A 26 45.60 29.29 -6.29
N SER A 27 45.34 28.33 -5.39
CA SER A 27 45.08 26.95 -5.77
C SER A 27 43.69 26.83 -6.38
N CYS A 28 43.69 26.60 -7.63
CA CYS A 28 42.63 26.06 -8.50
C CYS A 28 41.26 26.71 -8.40
N ARG A 29 41.01 27.70 -9.25
CA ARG A 29 39.68 27.73 -9.89
C ARG A 29 39.64 26.59 -10.90
N PRO A 30 38.70 25.67 -10.84
CA PRO A 30 38.54 24.68 -11.86
C PRO A 30 38.23 25.43 -13.16
N ASP A 31 39.08 25.29 -14.19
CA ASP A 31 38.77 25.74 -15.53
C ASP A 31 37.53 24.93 -16.00
N HIS A 32 36.41 25.59 -16.15
CA HIS A 32 35.24 24.99 -16.75
C HIS A 32 35.52 24.82 -18.25
N SER A 33 35.75 23.60 -18.71
CA SER A 33 35.74 23.32 -20.12
C SER A 33 34.38 23.70 -20.69
N THR A 34 34.39 24.51 -21.70
CA THR A 34 33.19 24.91 -22.45
C THR A 34 32.95 24.07 -23.69
N ALA A 35 33.70 23.00 -23.87
CA ALA A 35 33.50 22.07 -24.98
C ALA A 35 32.45 21.04 -24.61
N PHE A 36 31.31 21.04 -25.28
CA PHE A 36 30.35 19.96 -25.24
C PHE A 36 30.69 19.01 -26.43
N ASP A 37 31.05 17.79 -26.08
CA ASP A 37 31.08 16.67 -26.99
C ASP A 37 29.89 15.74 -26.60
N PRO A 38 28.88 15.58 -27.48
CA PRO A 38 27.75 14.70 -27.20
C PRO A 38 28.16 13.26 -26.87
N LEU A 39 29.33 12.83 -27.38
CA LEU A 39 29.89 11.50 -27.10
C LEU A 39 30.48 11.37 -25.69
N SER A 40 30.72 12.51 -25.02
CA SER A 40 31.28 12.52 -23.66
C SER A 40 30.23 12.40 -22.56
N ILE A 41 28.95 12.53 -22.89
CA ILE A 41 27.83 12.33 -21.94
C ILE A 41 27.17 11.01 -22.21
N GLU A 42 27.04 10.23 -21.14
CA GLU A 42 26.31 8.95 -21.13
C GLU A 42 25.08 9.06 -20.28
N PHE A 43 23.97 8.63 -20.82
CA PHE A 43 22.71 8.44 -20.08
C PHE A 43 22.56 6.98 -19.70
N SER A 44 22.28 6.69 -18.43
CA SER A 44 22.04 5.29 -17.99
C SER A 44 20.75 4.71 -18.56
N LYS A 45 19.88 5.57 -19.10
CA LYS A 45 18.64 5.20 -19.80
C LYS A 45 18.35 6.23 -20.89
N ASP A 46 17.87 5.81 -22.04
CA ASP A 46 17.40 6.64 -23.14
C ASP A 46 15.90 6.96 -23.04
N THR A 47 15.18 6.14 -22.29
CA THR A 47 13.75 6.25 -22.07
C THR A 47 13.41 5.95 -20.61
N ILE A 48 12.59 6.80 -19.99
CA ILE A 48 12.04 6.61 -18.66
C ILE A 48 10.56 6.28 -18.81
N TYR A 49 10.22 5.06 -18.44
CA TYR A 49 8.83 4.65 -18.27
C TYR A 49 8.43 4.92 -16.82
N LEU A 50 7.54 5.90 -16.64
CA LEU A 50 6.85 6.05 -15.37
C LEU A 50 5.69 5.06 -15.34
N ASP A 51 5.33 4.65 -14.14
CA ASP A 51 4.26 3.68 -14.00
C ASP A 51 2.91 4.27 -14.45
N THR A 52 1.96 3.38 -14.65
CA THR A 52 0.57 3.77 -14.87
C THR A 52 0.02 4.43 -13.61
N VAL A 53 -0.64 5.58 -13.78
CA VAL A 53 -1.28 6.32 -12.69
C VAL A 53 -2.76 6.54 -12.99
N PHE A 54 -3.54 6.82 -11.96
CA PHE A 54 -4.88 7.39 -12.18
C PHE A 54 -4.79 8.88 -12.47
N ASN A 55 -5.72 9.41 -13.27
CA ASN A 55 -5.82 10.84 -13.51
C ASN A 55 -5.91 11.62 -12.19
N ALA A 56 -5.32 12.81 -12.16
CA ALA A 56 -5.16 13.64 -10.96
C ALA A 56 -4.24 13.06 -9.87
N MET A 57 -3.50 11.99 -10.15
CA MET A 57 -2.52 11.41 -9.23
C MET A 57 -1.10 11.62 -9.70
N GLY A 58 -0.16 11.63 -8.73
CA GLY A 58 1.26 11.62 -8.98
C GLY A 58 1.79 10.21 -9.18
N SER A 59 2.79 10.06 -10.06
CA SER A 59 3.53 8.81 -10.21
C SER A 59 4.53 8.60 -9.07
N SER A 60 5.09 7.39 -8.96
CA SER A 60 6.32 7.19 -8.23
C SER A 60 7.47 7.93 -8.94
N THR A 61 8.45 8.39 -8.14
CA THR A 61 9.66 9.00 -8.68
C THR A 61 10.53 7.95 -9.34
N ARG A 62 10.93 8.16 -10.59
CA ARG A 62 11.92 7.34 -11.30
C ARG A 62 13.21 8.11 -11.45
N SER A 63 14.32 7.40 -11.54
CA SER A 63 15.64 8.02 -11.65
C SER A 63 16.50 7.39 -12.73
N PHE A 64 17.41 8.20 -13.23
CA PHE A 64 18.52 7.79 -14.07
C PHE A 64 19.74 8.67 -13.77
N THR A 65 20.91 8.30 -14.31
CA THR A 65 22.13 9.08 -14.16
C THR A 65 22.59 9.62 -15.51
N ILE A 66 23.13 10.84 -15.47
CA ILE A 66 23.93 11.42 -16.54
C ILE A 66 25.38 11.39 -16.10
N ARG A 67 26.26 10.83 -16.92
CA ARG A 67 27.68 10.65 -16.61
C ARG A 67 28.54 11.41 -17.59
N ASN A 68 29.51 12.15 -17.06
CA ASN A 68 30.57 12.76 -17.83
C ASN A 68 31.72 11.77 -18.00
N LYS A 69 32.02 11.38 -19.24
CA LYS A 69 33.16 10.48 -19.57
C LYS A 69 34.47 11.22 -19.78
N SER A 70 34.44 12.55 -19.85
CA SER A 70 35.64 13.36 -20.04
C SER A 70 36.33 13.66 -18.72
N ASP A 71 37.58 14.07 -18.81
CA ASP A 71 38.41 14.53 -17.69
C ASP A 71 38.21 16.04 -17.37
N GLN A 72 37.25 16.69 -18.03
CA GLN A 72 36.91 18.10 -17.85
C GLN A 72 35.45 18.26 -17.47
N ASN A 73 35.14 19.32 -16.69
CA ASN A 73 33.76 19.65 -16.37
C ASN A 73 32.98 20.02 -17.63
N ILE A 74 31.75 19.57 -17.74
CA ILE A 74 30.83 19.94 -18.81
C ILE A 74 29.77 20.90 -18.23
N LEU A 75 29.60 22.06 -18.89
CA LEU A 75 28.50 22.96 -18.57
C LEU A 75 27.32 22.61 -19.50
N LEU A 76 26.17 22.28 -18.93
CA LEU A 76 24.91 22.20 -19.64
C LEU A 76 24.23 23.56 -19.55
N ASP A 77 24.17 24.28 -20.68
CA ASP A 77 23.56 25.62 -20.71
C ASP A 77 22.12 25.58 -20.27
N LYS A 78 21.43 24.50 -20.66
CA LYS A 78 20.00 24.33 -20.39
C LYS A 78 19.60 22.86 -20.30
N VAL A 79 18.78 22.55 -19.27
CA VAL A 79 18.04 21.29 -19.17
C VAL A 79 16.56 21.63 -19.03
N LYS A 80 15.71 21.14 -19.95
CA LYS A 80 14.29 21.48 -19.96
C LYS A 80 13.41 20.33 -20.42
N LEU A 81 12.14 20.37 -19.99
CA LEU A 81 11.09 19.55 -20.58
C LEU A 81 10.71 20.07 -21.98
N GLY A 82 10.45 19.19 -22.91
CA GLY A 82 10.10 19.52 -24.28
C GLY A 82 8.84 20.36 -24.39
N MET A 83 7.81 20.03 -23.60
CA MET A 83 6.56 20.78 -23.51
C MET A 83 6.64 21.97 -22.53
N GLY A 84 7.76 22.18 -21.84
CA GLY A 84 7.94 23.27 -20.90
C GLY A 84 6.94 23.25 -19.76
N ASN A 85 6.25 24.36 -19.54
CA ASN A 85 5.27 24.50 -18.45
C ASN A 85 3.99 23.67 -18.65
N ASP A 86 3.68 23.28 -19.88
CA ASP A 86 2.50 22.45 -20.21
C ASP A 86 2.78 20.96 -19.98
N SER A 87 4.03 20.60 -19.68
CA SER A 87 4.41 19.22 -19.37
C SER A 87 3.76 18.75 -18.07
N PRO A 88 3.14 17.55 -18.03
CA PRO A 88 2.71 16.93 -16.80
C PRO A 88 3.87 16.38 -15.97
N PHE A 89 5.06 16.27 -16.59
CA PHE A 89 6.27 15.80 -15.92
C PHE A 89 6.94 16.91 -15.12
N ARG A 90 7.72 16.51 -14.14
CA ARG A 90 8.61 17.34 -13.33
C ARG A 90 9.94 16.61 -13.18
N PHE A 91 11.02 17.36 -13.10
CA PHE A 91 12.32 16.76 -12.87
C PHE A 91 13.12 17.47 -11.77
N ASN A 92 14.06 16.75 -11.22
CA ASN A 92 15.01 17.24 -10.22
C ASN A 92 16.41 16.76 -10.60
N ILE A 93 17.40 17.67 -10.64
CA ILE A 93 18.80 17.35 -10.84
C ILE A 93 19.57 17.86 -9.63
N ASN A 94 20.26 16.96 -8.94
CA ASN A 94 21.10 17.30 -7.78
C ASN A 94 20.41 18.17 -6.73
N GLY A 95 19.11 17.88 -6.45
CA GLY A 95 18.31 18.62 -5.47
C GLY A 95 17.60 19.86 -6.01
N ILE A 96 17.88 20.29 -7.25
CA ILE A 96 17.23 21.42 -7.90
C ILE A 96 16.10 20.90 -8.80
N HIS A 97 14.87 21.34 -8.55
CA HIS A 97 13.68 20.92 -9.29
C HIS A 97 13.14 22.05 -10.17
N GLY A 98 12.52 21.68 -11.27
CA GLY A 98 11.91 22.64 -12.21
C GLY A 98 11.37 22.00 -13.48
N VAL A 99 10.95 22.84 -14.40
CA VAL A 99 10.62 22.49 -15.79
C VAL A 99 11.71 22.93 -16.75
N GLU A 100 12.56 23.85 -16.33
CA GLU A 100 13.75 24.34 -16.98
C GLU A 100 14.80 24.72 -15.93
N LEU A 101 16.05 24.28 -16.12
CA LEU A 101 17.22 24.63 -15.31
C LEU A 101 18.32 25.09 -16.25
N ASN A 102 19.10 26.09 -15.83
CA ASN A 102 20.22 26.63 -16.60
C ASN A 102 21.54 26.42 -15.86
N ASP A 103 22.63 26.41 -16.59
CA ASP A 103 24.01 26.41 -16.06
C ASP A 103 24.32 25.23 -15.11
N ILE A 104 23.88 24.02 -15.47
CA ILE A 104 24.16 22.83 -14.70
C ILE A 104 25.56 22.30 -15.01
N ILE A 105 26.41 22.23 -13.99
CA ILE A 105 27.76 21.69 -14.12
C ILE A 105 27.73 20.19 -13.89
N LEU A 106 28.21 19.43 -14.86
CA LEU A 106 28.46 17.99 -14.75
C LEU A 106 29.97 17.78 -14.56
N PRO A 107 30.43 17.44 -13.34
CA PRO A 107 31.84 17.37 -13.02
C PRO A 107 32.59 16.32 -13.86
N ALA A 108 33.90 16.52 -14.03
CA ALA A 108 34.77 15.60 -14.74
C ALA A 108 34.72 14.18 -14.15
N SER A 109 34.54 13.18 -15.00
CA SER A 109 34.51 11.76 -14.65
C SER A 109 33.46 11.39 -13.56
N ASP A 110 32.46 12.25 -13.34
CA ASP A 110 31.42 12.09 -12.31
C ASP A 110 30.02 11.96 -12.94
N SER A 111 29.01 11.75 -12.10
CA SER A 111 27.62 11.53 -12.50
C SER A 111 26.66 12.37 -11.65
N LEU A 112 25.58 12.87 -12.27
CA LEU A 112 24.45 13.47 -11.57
C LEU A 112 23.23 12.55 -11.64
N TRP A 113 22.47 12.50 -10.55
CA TRP A 113 21.17 11.84 -10.51
C TRP A 113 20.11 12.79 -11.04
N VAL A 114 19.27 12.25 -11.91
CA VAL A 114 18.07 12.90 -12.41
C VAL A 114 16.86 12.11 -11.93
N PHE A 115 15.95 12.78 -11.25
CA PHE A 115 14.69 12.22 -10.75
C PHE A 115 13.55 12.79 -11.59
N ILE A 116 12.64 11.93 -11.99
CA ILE A 116 11.47 12.28 -12.80
C ILE A 116 10.22 11.80 -12.08
N GLU A 117 9.19 12.64 -12.09
CA GLU A 117 7.83 12.32 -11.63
C GLU A 117 6.81 12.94 -12.59
N LEU A 118 5.60 12.43 -12.57
CA LEU A 118 4.46 12.92 -13.31
C LEU A 118 3.31 13.22 -12.37
N THR A 119 2.58 14.30 -12.63
CA THR A 119 1.25 14.55 -12.04
C THR A 119 0.28 14.72 -13.19
N SER A 120 -0.57 13.71 -13.41
CA SER A 120 -1.59 13.76 -14.45
C SER A 120 -2.63 14.84 -14.12
N PRO A 121 -3.01 15.72 -15.08
CA PRO A 121 -4.07 16.70 -14.84
C PRO A 121 -5.42 16.03 -14.56
N PRO A 122 -6.29 16.64 -13.73
CA PRO A 122 -7.63 16.13 -13.49
C PRO A 122 -8.47 16.21 -14.78
N GLY A 123 -9.27 15.16 -15.05
CA GLY A 123 -10.16 15.11 -16.22
C GLY A 123 -9.46 14.97 -17.56
N ALA A 124 -8.19 14.61 -17.58
CA ALA A 124 -7.48 14.36 -18.82
C ALA A 124 -8.10 13.18 -19.58
N LEU A 125 -8.32 13.37 -20.87
CA LEU A 125 -8.81 12.31 -21.77
C LEU A 125 -7.67 11.48 -22.34
N GLU A 126 -6.43 11.96 -22.20
CA GLU A 126 -5.26 11.29 -22.73
C GLU A 126 -4.84 10.14 -21.82
N MET A 127 -4.74 8.96 -22.40
CA MET A 127 -4.27 7.76 -21.70
C MET A 127 -2.76 7.58 -21.75
N LEU A 128 -2.08 8.30 -22.65
CA LEU A 128 -0.64 8.22 -22.86
C LEU A 128 -0.01 9.61 -22.79
N TRP A 129 0.82 9.83 -21.79
CA TRP A 129 1.62 11.03 -21.62
C TRP A 129 3.04 10.79 -22.12
N THR A 130 3.51 11.66 -23.01
CA THR A 130 4.88 11.61 -23.53
C THR A 130 5.51 12.99 -23.52
N ASP A 131 6.79 13.05 -23.19
CA ASP A 131 7.62 14.25 -23.31
C ASP A 131 9.08 13.84 -23.48
N SER A 132 9.99 14.79 -23.50
CA SER A 132 11.44 14.57 -23.50
C SER A 132 12.09 15.50 -22.49
N LEU A 133 13.07 15.00 -21.73
CA LEU A 133 13.99 15.85 -20.99
C LEU A 133 15.20 16.14 -21.86
N ILE A 134 15.36 17.40 -22.27
CA ILE A 134 16.32 17.87 -23.26
C ILE A 134 17.50 18.53 -22.55
N PHE A 135 18.71 18.06 -22.84
CA PHE A 135 19.99 18.59 -22.34
C PHE A 135 20.69 19.32 -23.45
N THR A 136 20.95 20.61 -23.29
CA THR A 136 21.52 21.47 -24.33
C THR A 136 22.83 22.10 -23.87
N ASN A 137 23.81 22.12 -24.73
CA ASN A 137 25.03 22.91 -24.60
C ASN A 137 25.49 23.42 -25.99
N LYS A 138 25.74 24.71 -26.11
CA LYS A 138 26.25 25.35 -27.35
C LYS A 138 25.47 24.95 -28.61
N GLY A 139 24.15 24.80 -28.50
CA GLY A 139 23.29 24.46 -29.63
C GLY A 139 23.24 22.96 -29.98
N LEU A 140 24.02 22.11 -29.33
CA LEU A 140 23.89 20.67 -29.43
C LEU A 140 22.98 20.18 -28.32
N SER A 141 22.12 19.20 -28.60
CA SER A 141 21.19 18.65 -27.61
C SER A 141 21.10 17.14 -27.70
N ASN A 142 20.96 16.53 -26.54
CA ASN A 142 20.55 15.14 -26.33
C ASN A 142 19.27 15.13 -25.51
N ASP A 143 18.48 14.07 -25.65
CA ASP A 143 17.26 13.97 -24.88
C ASP A 143 17.02 12.54 -24.33
N VAL A 144 16.27 12.48 -23.25
CA VAL A 144 15.73 11.24 -22.64
C VAL A 144 14.21 11.29 -22.77
N LYS A 145 13.63 10.25 -23.36
CA LYS A 145 12.18 10.16 -23.56
C LYS A 145 11.48 9.86 -22.23
N LEU A 146 10.35 10.50 -22.00
CA LEU A 146 9.50 10.31 -20.84
C LEU A 146 8.15 9.77 -21.28
N ILE A 147 7.73 8.66 -20.69
CA ILE A 147 6.48 7.98 -21.06
C ILE A 147 5.75 7.56 -19.79
N SER A 148 4.44 7.81 -19.72
CA SER A 148 3.55 7.34 -18.68
C SER A 148 2.17 7.06 -19.23
N LEU A 149 1.47 6.10 -18.61
CA LEU A 149 0.05 5.84 -18.87
C LEU A 149 -0.79 6.44 -17.75
N ALA A 150 -1.96 6.97 -18.09
CA ALA A 150 -2.93 7.42 -17.11
C ALA A 150 -4.30 6.80 -17.39
N TYR A 151 -4.97 6.34 -16.33
CA TYR A 151 -6.31 5.78 -16.42
C TYR A 151 -7.34 6.74 -15.85
N ASP A 152 -8.43 6.91 -16.59
CA ASP A 152 -9.62 7.57 -16.08
C ASP A 152 -10.35 6.66 -15.07
N ALA A 153 -10.96 7.27 -14.04
CA ALA A 153 -11.60 6.54 -12.95
C ALA A 153 -12.78 7.33 -12.36
N HIS A 154 -13.65 6.61 -11.66
CA HIS A 154 -14.65 7.22 -10.78
C HIS A 154 -14.04 7.50 -9.42
N PHE A 155 -13.78 8.77 -9.11
CA PHE A 155 -13.16 9.18 -7.85
C PHE A 155 -14.20 9.44 -6.75
N HIS A 156 -13.96 8.89 -5.57
CA HIS A 156 -14.77 9.06 -4.37
C HIS A 156 -13.95 9.79 -3.30
N PHE A 157 -14.06 11.11 -3.24
CA PHE A 157 -13.33 11.93 -2.27
C PHE A 157 -14.11 12.11 -0.97
N PRO A 158 -13.45 12.10 0.20
CA PRO A 158 -14.08 12.37 1.47
C PRO A 158 -14.49 13.86 1.54
N ASN A 159 -15.65 14.09 2.14
CA ASN A 159 -16.18 15.45 2.39
C ASN A 159 -16.65 15.63 3.84
N LYS A 160 -16.42 14.65 4.68
CA LYS A 160 -16.78 14.62 6.11
C LYS A 160 -15.63 14.01 6.92
N ILE A 161 -15.64 14.28 8.22
CA ILE A 161 -14.68 13.69 9.18
C ILE A 161 -15.47 13.06 10.32
N TYR A 162 -15.18 11.81 10.60
CA TYR A 162 -15.63 11.11 11.81
C TYR A 162 -14.52 11.11 12.85
N THR A 163 -14.79 11.65 14.06
CA THR A 163 -13.80 11.77 15.11
C THR A 163 -14.01 10.73 16.20
N ILE A 164 -13.07 9.83 16.37
CA ILE A 164 -13.01 8.94 17.54
C ILE A 164 -12.31 9.69 18.65
N LYS A 165 -13.09 10.07 19.68
CA LYS A 165 -12.56 10.72 20.89
C LYS A 165 -11.73 9.73 21.70
N ARG A 166 -10.56 10.15 22.15
CA ARG A 166 -9.67 9.38 23.03
C ARG A 166 -9.39 10.18 24.31
N ASN A 167 -9.14 9.45 25.40
CA ASN A 167 -8.79 10.10 26.66
C ASN A 167 -7.37 10.71 26.58
N PRO A 168 -7.16 11.93 27.12
CA PRO A 168 -5.82 12.50 27.23
C PRO A 168 -4.84 11.56 27.93
N PRO A 169 -3.55 11.51 27.52
CA PRO A 169 -2.87 12.41 26.58
C PRO A 169 -3.00 11.98 25.09
N LEU A 170 -3.85 11.02 24.77
CA LEU A 170 -3.96 10.50 23.41
C LEU A 170 -4.73 11.47 22.51
N ALA A 171 -4.18 11.78 21.34
CA ALA A 171 -4.88 12.58 20.35
C ALA A 171 -6.13 11.86 19.80
N ASN A 172 -7.16 12.60 19.47
CA ASN A 172 -8.32 12.06 18.75
C ASN A 172 -7.89 11.48 17.40
N ILE A 173 -8.64 10.52 16.91
CA ILE A 173 -8.44 9.94 15.59
C ILE A 173 -9.51 10.48 14.66
N GLU A 174 -9.08 11.07 13.56
CA GLU A 174 -9.93 11.58 12.51
C GLU A 174 -9.98 10.61 11.34
N ILE A 175 -11.17 10.25 10.92
CA ILE A 175 -11.42 9.35 9.80
C ILE A 175 -12.18 10.13 8.74
N PRO A 176 -11.51 10.49 7.61
CA PRO A 176 -12.17 11.14 6.50
C PRO A 176 -13.11 10.15 5.79
N TYR A 177 -14.32 10.62 5.45
CA TYR A 177 -15.30 9.79 4.77
C TYR A 177 -16.23 10.58 3.86
N SER A 178 -16.91 9.86 2.95
CA SER A 178 -18.05 10.36 2.16
C SER A 178 -19.20 9.37 2.24
N ILE A 179 -20.43 9.85 2.11
CA ILE A 179 -21.60 8.98 2.06
C ILE A 179 -21.85 8.61 0.59
N VAL A 180 -21.92 7.32 0.32
CA VAL A 180 -22.34 6.80 -0.99
C VAL A 180 -23.82 7.17 -1.20
N PRO A 181 -24.23 7.72 -2.35
CA PRO A 181 -25.62 7.99 -2.63
C PRO A 181 -26.49 6.74 -2.44
N SER A 182 -27.72 6.90 -1.96
CA SER A 182 -28.61 5.78 -1.69
C SER A 182 -28.88 4.95 -2.94
N ASN A 183 -28.83 3.63 -2.79
CA ASN A 183 -29.07 2.66 -3.86
C ASN A 183 -28.16 2.86 -5.09
N SER A 184 -26.87 3.08 -4.83
CA SER A 184 -25.86 3.27 -5.85
C SER A 184 -25.42 1.94 -6.47
N THR A 185 -25.01 2.03 -7.73
CA THR A 185 -24.32 0.96 -8.44
C THR A 185 -22.96 1.44 -8.88
N TRP A 186 -21.91 0.69 -8.53
CA TRP A 186 -20.58 0.86 -9.07
C TRP A 186 -20.39 -0.09 -10.24
N SER A 187 -20.34 0.49 -11.44
CA SER A 187 -20.21 -0.26 -12.70
C SER A 187 -18.77 -0.72 -12.95
N ASN A 188 -18.60 -1.51 -13.98
CA ASN A 188 -17.29 -2.00 -14.44
C ASN A 188 -16.76 -1.24 -15.67
N ASP A 189 -17.36 -0.08 -16.01
CA ASP A 189 -16.95 0.73 -17.16
C ASP A 189 -15.60 1.43 -16.92
N LYS A 190 -15.32 1.82 -15.67
CA LYS A 190 -14.07 2.42 -15.22
C LYS A 190 -13.75 1.96 -13.80
N PRO A 191 -12.45 1.97 -13.41
CA PRO A 191 -12.07 1.75 -12.02
C PRO A 191 -12.70 2.78 -11.07
N HIS A 192 -13.03 2.34 -9.86
CA HIS A 192 -13.43 3.21 -8.75
C HIS A 192 -12.23 3.44 -7.84
N VAL A 193 -11.90 4.70 -7.54
CA VAL A 193 -10.78 5.06 -6.64
C VAL A 193 -11.34 5.78 -5.41
N VAL A 194 -11.09 5.21 -4.23
CA VAL A 194 -11.67 5.65 -2.97
C VAL A 194 -10.61 6.31 -2.09
N TYR A 195 -10.85 7.55 -1.69
CA TYR A 195 -10.10 8.29 -0.69
C TYR A 195 -10.90 8.38 0.60
N GLY A 196 -10.29 8.04 1.73
CA GLY A 196 -11.00 7.90 2.99
C GLY A 196 -11.98 6.72 2.96
N TYR A 197 -13.08 6.79 3.70
CA TYR A 197 -14.08 5.72 3.71
C TYR A 197 -15.31 6.11 2.89
N ALA A 198 -15.67 5.24 1.94
CA ALA A 198 -16.98 5.33 1.29
C ALA A 198 -18.02 4.61 2.16
N VAL A 199 -18.95 5.38 2.73
CA VAL A 199 -19.93 4.91 3.73
C VAL A 199 -21.26 4.57 3.06
N ILE A 200 -21.69 3.32 3.21
CA ILE A 200 -23.04 2.87 2.88
C ILE A 200 -23.88 3.09 4.13
N ASP A 201 -24.71 4.12 4.15
CA ASP A 201 -25.47 4.55 5.32
C ASP A 201 -26.67 3.63 5.60
N SER A 202 -27.28 3.82 6.77
CA SER A 202 -28.46 3.05 7.20
C SER A 202 -29.62 3.17 6.19
N GLY A 203 -30.21 2.03 5.85
CA GLY A 203 -31.29 1.97 4.85
C GLY A 203 -30.86 2.17 3.40
N SER A 204 -29.56 2.32 3.15
CA SER A 204 -28.98 2.47 1.80
C SER A 204 -28.32 1.18 1.33
N SER A 205 -28.19 1.05 0.01
CA SER A 205 -27.47 -0.06 -0.61
C SER A 205 -26.42 0.44 -1.61
N LEU A 206 -25.31 -0.33 -1.69
CA LEU A 206 -24.33 -0.24 -2.76
C LEU A 206 -24.25 -1.60 -3.44
N GLU A 207 -24.42 -1.61 -4.75
CA GLU A 207 -24.11 -2.75 -5.61
C GLU A 207 -22.82 -2.49 -6.37
N ILE A 208 -21.85 -3.41 -6.27
CA ILE A 208 -20.62 -3.41 -7.08
C ILE A 208 -20.78 -4.51 -8.12
N MET A 209 -20.81 -4.12 -9.39
CA MET A 209 -21.04 -5.04 -10.49
C MET A 209 -19.89 -6.01 -10.68
N LYS A 210 -20.16 -7.17 -11.26
CA LYS A 210 -19.14 -8.13 -11.66
C LYS A 210 -18.03 -7.46 -12.49
N GLU A 211 -16.80 -7.94 -12.33
CA GLU A 211 -15.62 -7.46 -13.07
C GLU A 211 -15.23 -6.00 -12.77
N ALA A 212 -15.88 -5.34 -11.83
CA ALA A 212 -15.49 -4.00 -11.40
C ALA A 212 -14.13 -4.01 -10.65
N SER A 213 -13.39 -2.91 -10.77
CA SER A 213 -12.14 -2.69 -10.03
C SER A 213 -12.32 -1.55 -9.04
N VAL A 214 -12.01 -1.80 -7.78
CA VAL A 214 -12.09 -0.82 -6.70
C VAL A 214 -10.72 -0.66 -6.07
N HIS A 215 -10.16 0.53 -6.19
CA HIS A 215 -8.84 0.88 -5.68
C HIS A 215 -8.96 1.81 -4.48
N PHE A 216 -8.15 1.57 -3.48
CA PHE A 216 -8.18 2.33 -2.24
C PHE A 216 -6.86 3.06 -2.03
N HIS A 217 -6.96 4.35 -1.75
CA HIS A 217 -5.83 5.10 -1.27
C HIS A 217 -5.40 4.64 0.13
N SER A 218 -4.19 4.97 0.53
CA SER A 218 -3.68 4.61 1.86
C SER A 218 -4.65 5.06 2.97
N GLY A 219 -4.96 4.15 3.90
CA GLY A 219 -5.88 4.42 5.00
C GLY A 219 -7.37 4.42 4.65
N SER A 220 -7.72 4.09 3.41
CA SER A 220 -9.09 4.13 2.87
C SER A 220 -9.78 2.77 2.92
N GLY A 221 -11.10 2.76 2.67
CA GLY A 221 -11.89 1.52 2.65
C GLY A 221 -13.37 1.75 2.37
N LEU A 222 -14.15 0.70 2.54
CA LEU A 222 -15.61 0.75 2.58
C LEU A 222 -16.09 0.67 4.03
N TRP A 223 -17.16 1.38 4.35
CA TRP A 223 -17.80 1.30 5.66
C TRP A 223 -19.28 1.05 5.48
N VAL A 224 -19.71 -0.18 5.80
CA VAL A 224 -21.12 -0.55 5.80
C VAL A 224 -21.67 -0.24 7.18
N ALA A 225 -22.37 0.88 7.30
CA ALA A 225 -22.97 1.34 8.55
C ALA A 225 -24.13 0.43 8.98
N SER A 226 -24.53 0.53 10.24
CA SER A 226 -25.65 -0.26 10.78
C SER A 226 -26.91 -0.12 9.90
N GLY A 227 -27.45 -1.22 9.40
CA GLY A 227 -28.59 -1.24 8.47
C GLY A 227 -28.25 -0.92 7.02
N GLY A 228 -26.97 -0.70 6.68
CA GLY A 228 -26.50 -0.58 5.31
C GLY A 228 -26.37 -1.94 4.62
N ILE A 229 -26.43 -1.94 3.29
CA ILE A 229 -26.38 -3.15 2.47
C ILE A 229 -25.29 -3.02 1.41
N LEU A 230 -24.36 -3.99 1.38
CA LEU A 230 -23.34 -4.10 0.33
C LEU A 230 -23.53 -5.41 -0.44
N HIS A 231 -23.69 -5.31 -1.75
CA HIS A 231 -23.66 -6.45 -2.65
C HIS A 231 -22.49 -6.32 -3.63
N VAL A 232 -21.69 -7.37 -3.75
CA VAL A 232 -20.63 -7.51 -4.73
C VAL A 232 -20.98 -8.69 -5.63
N ASP A 233 -21.15 -8.44 -6.93
CA ASP A 233 -21.67 -9.42 -7.90
C ASP A 233 -22.91 -10.13 -7.36
N GLN A 234 -23.98 -9.36 -7.15
CA GLN A 234 -25.21 -9.80 -6.47
C GLN A 234 -25.79 -11.10 -7.06
N ASP A 235 -25.79 -11.20 -8.37
CA ASP A 235 -26.38 -12.32 -9.10
C ASP A 235 -25.46 -13.54 -9.16
N ASN A 236 -24.22 -13.41 -8.65
CA ASN A 236 -23.18 -14.45 -8.68
C ASN A 236 -22.93 -14.97 -10.11
N THR A 237 -22.87 -14.06 -11.07
CA THR A 237 -22.69 -14.35 -12.51
C THR A 237 -21.29 -14.05 -13.02
N GLY A 238 -20.42 -13.49 -12.18
CA GLY A 238 -19.01 -13.29 -12.46
C GLY A 238 -18.23 -14.60 -12.53
N SER A 239 -16.95 -14.51 -12.84
CA SER A 239 -16.10 -15.69 -12.93
C SER A 239 -14.87 -15.55 -12.05
N TYR A 240 -14.34 -16.67 -11.60
CA TYR A 240 -13.09 -16.74 -10.82
C TYR A 240 -11.89 -16.17 -11.61
N SER A 241 -11.89 -16.28 -12.93
CA SER A 241 -10.83 -15.76 -13.81
C SER A 241 -10.89 -14.25 -14.02
N ASN A 242 -12.07 -13.64 -13.86
CA ASN A 242 -12.30 -12.21 -14.00
C ASN A 242 -13.15 -11.69 -12.81
N PRO A 243 -12.58 -11.66 -11.60
CA PRO A 243 -13.29 -11.29 -10.37
C PRO A 243 -13.52 -9.79 -10.26
N VAL A 244 -14.39 -9.39 -9.32
CA VAL A 244 -14.35 -8.02 -8.77
C VAL A 244 -13.06 -7.86 -7.96
N VAL A 245 -12.26 -6.83 -8.25
CA VAL A 245 -10.97 -6.62 -7.58
C VAL A 245 -11.06 -5.50 -6.56
N PHE A 246 -10.55 -5.75 -5.35
CA PHE A 246 -10.36 -4.75 -4.30
C PHE A 246 -8.88 -4.71 -3.95
N GLU A 247 -8.20 -3.59 -4.21
CA GLU A 247 -6.76 -3.45 -3.98
C GLU A 247 -6.36 -1.99 -3.69
N GLY A 248 -5.07 -1.77 -3.36
CA GLY A 248 -4.51 -0.43 -3.25
C GLY A 248 -4.46 0.29 -4.60
N ASP A 249 -4.37 1.62 -4.56
CA ASP A 249 -4.35 2.47 -5.74
C ASP A 249 -2.98 2.60 -6.43
N ARG A 250 -1.97 1.85 -5.95
CA ARG A 250 -0.65 1.77 -6.55
C ARG A 250 -0.67 0.74 -7.68
N LEU A 251 -0.69 1.23 -8.93
CA LEU A 251 -0.82 0.39 -10.12
C LEU A 251 0.50 -0.21 -10.60
N GLU A 252 1.64 0.16 -9.99
CA GLU A 252 2.93 -0.40 -10.35
C GLU A 252 2.99 -1.91 -10.05
N PRO A 253 3.47 -2.74 -10.98
CA PRO A 253 3.51 -4.20 -10.80
C PRO A 253 4.22 -4.66 -9.52
N PHE A 254 5.20 -3.88 -9.05
CA PHE A 254 5.92 -4.14 -7.80
C PHE A 254 4.98 -4.14 -6.59
N TYR A 255 3.94 -3.28 -6.59
CA TYR A 255 3.02 -3.15 -5.45
C TYR A 255 1.84 -4.13 -5.48
N SER A 256 1.63 -4.86 -6.57
CA SER A 256 0.43 -5.70 -6.74
C SER A 256 0.23 -6.74 -5.62
N ASN A 257 1.33 -7.20 -5.00
CA ASN A 257 1.31 -8.18 -3.91
C ASN A 257 1.94 -7.66 -2.60
N ILE A 258 2.20 -6.35 -2.50
CA ILE A 258 2.71 -5.75 -1.27
C ILE A 258 1.56 -5.49 -0.31
N ALA A 259 1.56 -6.19 0.81
CA ALA A 259 0.55 -6.04 1.86
C ALA A 259 0.63 -4.67 2.56
N GLY A 260 -0.52 -4.16 3.03
CA GLY A 260 -0.59 -2.96 3.88
C GLY A 260 -0.85 -1.65 3.16
N GLN A 261 -1.26 -1.67 1.89
CA GLN A 261 -1.46 -0.45 1.10
C GLN A 261 -2.73 0.32 1.49
N TRP A 262 -3.77 -0.36 1.95
CA TRP A 262 -5.08 0.22 2.28
C TRP A 262 -5.71 -0.46 3.50
N GLY A 263 -6.94 -0.10 3.84
CA GLY A 263 -7.62 -0.69 4.97
C GLY A 263 -7.11 -0.13 6.29
N GLY A 264 -7.25 1.18 6.50
CA GLY A 264 -6.76 1.92 7.67
C GLY A 264 -7.27 1.40 9.02
N LEU A 265 -7.49 2.29 9.98
CA LEU A 265 -7.83 1.95 11.36
C LEU A 265 -9.11 1.11 11.52
N LEU A 266 -10.11 1.34 10.67
CA LEU A 266 -11.36 0.58 10.73
C LEU A 266 -11.26 -0.77 10.00
N GLY A 267 -10.21 -1.01 9.24
CA GLY A 267 -10.10 -2.13 8.31
C GLY A 267 -10.50 -1.74 6.88
N GLY A 268 -10.35 -2.64 5.94
CA GLY A 268 -10.65 -2.38 4.52
C GLY A 268 -12.15 -2.32 4.23
N ILE A 269 -12.86 -3.40 4.47
CA ILE A 269 -14.32 -3.45 4.40
C ILE A 269 -14.83 -3.58 5.84
N PHE A 270 -15.26 -2.46 6.40
CA PHE A 270 -15.76 -2.39 7.78
C PHE A 270 -17.26 -2.58 7.82
N ILE A 271 -17.71 -3.60 8.53
CA ILE A 271 -19.11 -4.06 8.59
C ILE A 271 -19.62 -3.86 10.01
N GLN A 272 -20.57 -2.95 10.21
CA GLN A 272 -21.18 -2.71 11.49
C GLN A 272 -22.37 -3.65 11.77
N ARG A 273 -22.77 -3.70 13.04
CA ARG A 273 -23.92 -4.46 13.50
C ARG A 273 -25.18 -4.16 12.69
N GLY A 274 -25.92 -5.20 12.32
CA GLY A 274 -27.22 -5.07 11.62
C GLY A 274 -27.11 -4.69 10.14
N SER A 275 -25.91 -4.60 9.60
CA SER A 275 -25.69 -4.49 8.15
C SER A 275 -25.72 -5.85 7.47
N LYS A 276 -25.93 -5.87 6.15
CA LYS A 276 -25.93 -7.07 5.33
C LYS A 276 -24.92 -6.95 4.21
N VAL A 277 -23.98 -7.89 4.13
CA VAL A 277 -22.91 -7.89 3.14
C VAL A 277 -22.87 -9.23 2.41
N LYS A 278 -22.92 -9.18 1.07
CA LYS A 278 -22.73 -10.36 0.20
C LYS A 278 -21.60 -10.06 -0.77
N ILE A 279 -20.58 -10.92 -0.79
CA ILE A 279 -19.41 -10.81 -1.66
C ILE A 279 -19.31 -12.11 -2.45
N ASN A 280 -19.47 -12.02 -3.76
CA ASN A 280 -19.29 -13.14 -4.66
C ASN A 280 -18.21 -12.80 -5.70
N ASN A 281 -17.49 -13.84 -6.14
CA ASN A 281 -16.52 -13.76 -7.25
C ASN A 281 -15.57 -12.56 -7.16
N ALA A 282 -14.95 -12.37 -5.98
CA ALA A 282 -14.07 -11.24 -5.72
C ALA A 282 -12.61 -11.67 -5.47
N TRP A 283 -11.71 -10.74 -5.65
CA TRP A 283 -10.35 -10.82 -5.16
C TRP A 283 -10.03 -9.58 -4.33
N ILE A 284 -9.91 -9.76 -3.02
CA ILE A 284 -9.61 -8.73 -2.05
C ILE A 284 -8.16 -8.91 -1.63
N LYS A 285 -7.29 -7.93 -1.89
CA LYS A 285 -5.85 -8.14 -1.70
C LYS A 285 -5.08 -6.90 -1.22
N ASN A 286 -3.85 -7.14 -0.77
CA ASN A 286 -2.77 -6.20 -0.47
C ASN A 286 -3.08 -5.09 0.57
N GLY A 287 -4.07 -5.28 1.43
CA GLY A 287 -4.42 -4.33 2.49
C GLY A 287 -3.78 -4.63 3.86
N THR A 288 -4.22 -3.89 4.87
CA THR A 288 -3.81 -4.08 6.28
C THR A 288 -4.71 -5.07 7.00
N ILE A 289 -6.02 -4.79 7.04
CA ILE A 289 -7.10 -5.70 7.47
C ILE A 289 -8.08 -5.75 6.31
N GLY A 290 -8.39 -6.94 5.80
CA GLY A 290 -9.25 -7.08 4.64
C GLY A 290 -10.71 -6.77 4.96
N ILE A 291 -11.35 -7.66 5.69
CA ILE A 291 -12.73 -7.50 6.13
C ILE A 291 -12.75 -7.45 7.66
N ARG A 292 -13.42 -6.47 8.21
CA ARG A 292 -13.67 -6.37 9.64
C ARG A 292 -15.17 -6.36 9.90
N CYS A 293 -15.64 -7.39 10.61
CA CYS A 293 -17.02 -7.55 11.00
C CYS A 293 -17.15 -7.37 12.52
N ASP A 294 -17.74 -6.24 12.93
CA ASP A 294 -17.96 -5.92 14.33
C ASP A 294 -19.41 -6.19 14.72
N SER A 295 -19.59 -7.15 15.64
CA SER A 295 -20.86 -7.50 16.27
C SER A 295 -21.88 -8.22 15.37
N ILE A 296 -22.84 -8.88 16.00
CA ILE A 296 -23.92 -9.62 15.36
C ILE A 296 -25.12 -8.72 15.13
N GLY A 297 -25.78 -8.89 13.97
CA GLY A 297 -27.18 -8.53 13.79
C GLY A 297 -28.10 -9.52 14.52
N GLU A 298 -29.27 -9.77 13.98
CA GLU A 298 -30.13 -10.86 14.42
C GLU A 298 -29.51 -12.21 14.02
N PHE A 299 -29.66 -13.23 14.88
CA PHE A 299 -28.91 -14.51 14.78
C PHE A 299 -29.32 -15.40 13.61
N GLU A 300 -30.44 -15.13 12.95
CA GLU A 300 -31.01 -16.03 11.96
C GLU A 300 -30.36 -15.95 10.58
N GLU A 301 -29.75 -14.81 10.21
CA GLU A 301 -29.08 -14.62 8.93
C GLU A 301 -27.61 -14.22 9.15
N SER A 302 -26.73 -14.70 8.24
CA SER A 302 -25.36 -14.22 8.20
C SER A 302 -25.31 -12.75 7.82
N ASN A 303 -24.63 -11.93 8.61
CA ASN A 303 -24.40 -10.53 8.25
C ASN A 303 -23.27 -10.37 7.23
N LEU A 304 -22.44 -11.41 7.06
CA LEU A 304 -21.41 -11.48 6.01
C LEU A 304 -21.47 -12.84 5.31
N LEU A 305 -21.79 -12.83 4.01
CA LEU A 305 -21.74 -14.00 3.14
C LEU A 305 -20.65 -13.79 2.09
N ILE A 306 -19.70 -14.72 2.01
CA ILE A 306 -18.60 -14.68 1.03
C ILE A 306 -18.62 -15.98 0.21
N ARG A 307 -18.58 -15.86 -1.11
CA ARG A 307 -18.57 -17.00 -2.04
C ARG A 307 -17.56 -16.82 -3.16
N ASN A 308 -16.93 -17.91 -3.60
CA ASN A 308 -16.08 -17.94 -4.79
C ASN A 308 -15.01 -16.82 -4.76
N THR A 309 -14.44 -16.52 -3.60
CA THR A 309 -13.65 -15.29 -3.37
C THR A 309 -12.23 -15.63 -2.90
N ARG A 310 -11.26 -14.84 -3.35
CA ARG A 310 -9.87 -14.87 -2.85
C ARG A 310 -9.63 -13.67 -1.95
N ILE A 311 -8.96 -13.88 -0.82
CA ILE A 311 -8.56 -12.82 0.13
C ILE A 311 -7.08 -13.03 0.43
N THR A 312 -6.19 -12.17 -0.09
CA THR A 312 -4.74 -12.45 -0.06
C THR A 312 -3.90 -11.22 0.31
N ASP A 313 -2.71 -11.50 0.85
CA ASP A 313 -1.64 -10.52 1.01
C ASP A 313 -2.00 -9.36 1.95
N PHE A 314 -2.52 -9.67 3.13
CA PHE A 314 -2.82 -8.70 4.17
C PHE A 314 -1.70 -8.61 5.21
N SER A 315 -1.27 -7.38 5.56
CA SER A 315 -0.17 -7.20 6.50
C SER A 315 -0.51 -7.59 7.93
N ARG A 316 -1.80 -7.67 8.27
CA ARG A 316 -2.27 -8.11 9.59
C ARG A 316 -3.27 -9.25 9.50
N VAL A 317 -4.54 -8.97 9.20
CA VAL A 317 -5.63 -9.94 9.28
C VAL A 317 -6.47 -9.89 8.01
N SER A 318 -6.70 -11.03 7.38
CA SER A 318 -7.59 -11.08 6.21
C SER A 318 -9.06 -10.91 6.59
N ILE A 319 -9.56 -11.66 7.59
CA ILE A 319 -10.90 -11.50 8.14
C ILE A 319 -10.83 -11.39 9.67
N TYR A 320 -11.27 -10.25 10.18
CA TYR A 320 -11.42 -10.00 11.61
C TYR A 320 -12.90 -10.02 11.96
N SER A 321 -13.30 -10.96 12.82
CA SER A 321 -14.65 -11.07 13.37
C SER A 321 -14.64 -10.74 14.87
N GLY A 322 -15.22 -9.60 15.22
CA GLY A 322 -15.45 -9.20 16.59
C GLY A 322 -16.89 -9.52 17.03
N PHE A 323 -17.28 -10.78 17.06
CA PHE A 323 -18.65 -11.25 17.33
C PHE A 323 -19.59 -11.14 16.09
N GLY A 324 -19.08 -11.48 14.90
CA GLY A 324 -19.85 -11.52 13.65
C GLY A 324 -20.60 -12.84 13.44
N ASN A 325 -21.47 -12.84 12.44
CA ASN A 325 -22.08 -14.05 11.88
C ASN A 325 -21.66 -14.17 10.42
N ILE A 326 -20.67 -15.04 10.17
CA ILE A 326 -19.95 -15.13 8.89
C ILE A 326 -20.22 -16.48 8.24
N LYS A 327 -20.59 -16.46 6.96
CA LYS A 327 -20.68 -17.66 6.15
C LYS A 327 -19.73 -17.54 4.95
N MET A 328 -18.90 -18.57 4.76
CA MET A 328 -17.93 -18.67 3.67
C MET A 328 -18.14 -19.98 2.90
N GLU A 329 -18.21 -19.90 1.59
CA GLU A 329 -18.36 -21.04 0.70
C GLU A 329 -17.39 -20.89 -0.49
N ASN A 330 -16.48 -21.85 -0.68
CA ASN A 330 -15.46 -21.82 -1.74
C ASN A 330 -14.59 -20.55 -1.68
N VAL A 331 -13.97 -20.30 -0.51
CA VAL A 331 -13.15 -19.12 -0.28
C VAL A 331 -11.69 -19.54 -0.05
N THR A 332 -10.77 -18.85 -0.72
CA THR A 332 -9.33 -19.01 -0.49
C THR A 332 -8.79 -17.80 0.25
N ILE A 333 -8.16 -18.01 1.39
CA ILE A 333 -7.50 -16.99 2.18
C ILE A 333 -6.02 -17.33 2.31
N ALA A 334 -5.15 -16.41 1.90
CA ALA A 334 -3.71 -16.65 1.89
C ALA A 334 -2.90 -15.44 2.34
N ASN A 335 -1.67 -15.69 2.83
CA ASN A 335 -0.66 -14.66 3.09
C ASN A 335 -1.12 -13.54 4.02
N SER A 336 -1.47 -13.88 5.25
CA SER A 336 -1.84 -12.92 6.30
C SER A 336 -0.70 -12.76 7.31
N GLY A 337 -0.29 -11.53 7.62
CA GLY A 337 0.83 -11.24 8.52
C GLY A 337 0.59 -11.68 9.96
N LEU A 338 -0.68 -11.78 10.37
CA LEU A 338 -1.11 -12.38 11.65
C LEU A 338 -2.07 -13.53 11.35
N TYR A 339 -3.36 -13.27 11.24
CA TYR A 339 -4.39 -14.30 11.06
C TYR A 339 -5.04 -14.22 9.68
N SER A 340 -5.27 -15.35 9.06
CA SER A 340 -6.22 -15.44 7.95
C SER A 340 -7.66 -15.21 8.43
N LEU A 341 -8.00 -15.80 9.58
CA LEU A 341 -9.26 -15.56 10.27
C LEU A 341 -9.00 -15.37 11.78
N TYR A 342 -9.33 -14.19 12.29
CA TYR A 342 -9.44 -13.93 13.72
C TYR A 342 -10.92 -13.90 14.10
N CYS A 343 -11.36 -14.80 14.97
CA CYS A 343 -12.76 -14.92 15.39
C CYS A 343 -12.88 -14.81 16.91
N LEU A 344 -13.43 -13.69 17.39
CA LEU A 344 -13.73 -13.45 18.78
C LEU A 344 -15.24 -13.57 19.02
N GLY A 345 -15.69 -14.75 19.41
CA GLY A 345 -17.11 -15.06 19.59
C GLY A 345 -17.94 -15.02 18.30
N GLY A 346 -19.25 -15.17 18.44
CA GLY A 346 -20.21 -15.16 17.34
C GLY A 346 -20.30 -16.47 16.58
N ARG A 347 -20.49 -16.41 15.27
CA ARG A 347 -20.63 -17.59 14.41
C ARG A 347 -19.75 -17.50 13.18
N VAL A 348 -19.11 -18.62 12.85
CA VAL A 348 -18.38 -18.82 11.60
C VAL A 348 -18.80 -20.15 10.99
N PHE A 349 -19.23 -20.12 9.75
CA PHE A 349 -19.45 -21.30 8.94
C PHE A 349 -18.57 -21.21 7.70
N ALA A 350 -17.62 -22.14 7.55
CA ALA A 350 -16.72 -22.23 6.40
C ALA A 350 -16.87 -23.62 5.78
N ASP A 351 -17.23 -23.65 4.49
CA ASP A 351 -17.35 -24.88 3.74
C ASP A 351 -16.58 -24.79 2.42
N HIS A 352 -15.83 -25.84 2.09
CA HIS A 352 -14.95 -25.88 0.92
C HIS A 352 -13.96 -24.69 0.86
N CYS A 353 -13.40 -24.29 2.01
CA CYS A 353 -12.49 -23.16 2.11
C CYS A 353 -11.03 -23.60 2.24
N THR A 354 -10.11 -22.77 1.76
CA THR A 354 -8.67 -22.97 1.89
C THR A 354 -8.06 -21.80 2.66
N PHE A 355 -7.39 -22.11 3.77
CA PHE A 355 -6.62 -21.17 4.58
C PHE A 355 -5.14 -21.57 4.47
N MET A 356 -4.41 -20.91 3.55
CA MET A 356 -2.99 -21.18 3.29
C MET A 356 -2.16 -19.97 3.70
N ASN A 357 -1.56 -20.00 4.89
CA ASN A 357 -0.86 -18.85 5.40
C ASN A 357 0.67 -19.03 5.42
N GLU A 358 1.30 -18.64 4.31
CA GLU A 358 2.74 -18.64 4.10
C GLU A 358 3.30 -17.21 4.00
N PHE A 359 2.81 -16.30 4.82
CA PHE A 359 3.24 -14.90 4.79
C PHE A 359 4.78 -14.81 4.88
N PRO A 360 5.44 -14.00 4.02
CA PRO A 360 6.91 -14.01 3.87
C PRO A 360 7.71 -13.64 5.11
N SER A 361 7.13 -12.82 6.00
CA SER A 361 7.77 -12.42 7.26
C SER A 361 7.46 -13.42 8.37
N ALA A 362 8.29 -13.44 9.42
CA ALA A 362 8.07 -14.31 10.58
C ALA A 362 6.72 -13.97 11.25
N ARG A 363 5.78 -14.87 11.15
CA ARG A 363 4.46 -14.79 11.75
C ARG A 363 4.48 -15.39 13.17
N SER A 364 3.84 -14.74 14.14
CA SER A 364 3.77 -15.23 15.53
C SER A 364 2.50 -16.02 15.85
N THR A 365 1.47 -15.97 14.98
CA THR A 365 0.14 -16.50 15.21
C THR A 365 -0.19 -17.66 14.26
N PRO A 366 -1.14 -18.54 14.57
CA PRO A 366 -1.71 -19.49 13.60
C PRO A 366 -2.49 -18.80 12.49
N SER A 367 -2.86 -19.52 11.43
CA SER A 367 -3.72 -19.03 10.36
C SER A 367 -5.11 -18.67 10.88
N ILE A 368 -5.69 -19.54 11.70
CA ILE A 368 -7.01 -19.34 12.32
C ILE A 368 -6.86 -19.22 13.83
N GLY A 369 -7.43 -18.16 14.41
CA GLY A 369 -7.58 -17.99 15.85
C GLY A 369 -9.04 -17.93 16.25
N LEU A 370 -9.45 -18.81 17.18
CA LEU A 370 -10.80 -18.86 17.75
C LEU A 370 -10.74 -18.47 19.22
N PHE A 371 -11.55 -17.48 19.60
CA PHE A 371 -11.52 -16.87 20.92
C PHE A 371 -12.94 -16.69 21.46
N ASN A 372 -13.14 -16.90 22.79
CA ASN A 372 -14.37 -16.48 23.48
C ASN A 372 -14.09 -15.45 24.57
N ARG A 373 -12.84 -14.99 24.70
CA ARG A 373 -12.44 -13.96 25.67
C ARG A 373 -11.50 -12.95 25.07
N TYR A 374 -11.46 -11.76 25.65
CA TYR A 374 -10.48 -10.72 25.35
C TYR A 374 -10.22 -9.88 26.60
N GLU A 375 -9.06 -9.25 26.65
CA GLU A 375 -8.68 -8.30 27.69
C GLU A 375 -9.11 -6.89 27.27
N ASP A 376 -9.89 -6.21 28.09
CA ASP A 376 -10.30 -4.83 27.82
C ASP A 376 -9.18 -3.82 28.19
N ALA A 377 -9.40 -2.53 27.90
CA ALA A 377 -8.43 -1.48 28.15
C ALA A 377 -8.06 -1.29 29.66
N SER A 378 -8.81 -1.88 30.57
CA SER A 378 -8.55 -1.88 32.03
C SER A 378 -7.80 -3.13 32.50
N GLY A 379 -7.45 -4.05 31.59
CA GLY A 379 -6.80 -5.31 31.92
C GLY A 379 -7.76 -6.38 32.42
N GLN A 380 -9.08 -6.18 32.28
CA GLN A 380 -10.08 -7.16 32.71
C GLN A 380 -10.51 -8.06 31.56
N TYR A 381 -10.61 -9.36 31.81
CA TYR A 381 -11.15 -10.31 30.84
C TYR A 381 -12.66 -10.10 30.65
N ARG A 382 -13.06 -10.04 29.39
CA ARG A 382 -14.43 -9.99 28.92
C ARG A 382 -14.69 -11.20 28.03
N TYR A 383 -15.92 -11.68 28.06
CA TYR A 383 -16.33 -12.89 27.37
C TYR A 383 -17.27 -12.59 26.22
N ARG A 384 -17.15 -13.38 25.18
CA ARG A 384 -18.00 -13.35 23.97
C ARG A 384 -18.22 -14.78 23.52
N ASP A 385 -19.40 -15.30 23.67
CA ASP A 385 -19.73 -16.67 23.30
C ASP A 385 -19.39 -16.97 21.87
N LEU A 386 -18.58 -17.99 21.62
CA LEU A 386 -18.39 -18.60 20.33
C LEU A 386 -19.50 -19.63 20.14
N ASN A 387 -20.62 -19.18 19.58
CA ASN A 387 -21.81 -20.00 19.47
C ASN A 387 -21.65 -21.14 18.47
N GLU A 388 -20.89 -20.92 17.41
CA GLU A 388 -20.58 -21.92 16.37
C GLU A 388 -19.33 -21.53 15.59
N ALA A 389 -18.40 -22.48 15.42
CA ALA A 389 -17.31 -22.37 14.47
C ALA A 389 -17.23 -23.69 13.68
N TYR A 390 -17.88 -23.74 12.54
CA TYR A 390 -17.90 -24.91 11.66
C TYR A 390 -16.92 -24.76 10.50
N PHE A 391 -16.09 -25.77 10.29
CA PHE A 391 -15.17 -25.89 9.16
C PHE A 391 -15.37 -27.24 8.48
N GLY A 392 -16.10 -27.25 7.35
CA GLY A 392 -16.37 -28.42 6.55
C GLY A 392 -15.55 -28.46 5.28
N ASN A 393 -14.96 -29.60 4.93
CA ASN A 393 -14.23 -29.81 3.67
C ASN A 393 -13.13 -28.74 3.44
N CYS A 394 -12.48 -28.28 4.49
CA CYS A 394 -11.51 -27.20 4.44
C CYS A 394 -10.07 -27.70 4.43
N ILE A 395 -9.16 -26.87 3.90
CA ILE A 395 -7.72 -27.04 4.02
C ILE A 395 -7.18 -25.89 4.87
N ILE A 396 -6.53 -26.21 6.00
CA ILE A 396 -5.93 -25.25 6.93
C ILE A 396 -4.44 -25.58 7.03
N SER A 397 -3.59 -24.79 6.39
CA SER A 397 -2.14 -25.03 6.29
C SER A 397 -1.33 -23.73 6.28
N GLY A 398 -0.02 -23.82 6.41
CA GLY A 398 0.89 -22.69 6.38
C GLY A 398 2.28 -23.03 6.93
N ASN A 399 3.03 -21.99 7.32
CA ASN A 399 4.41 -22.11 7.76
C ASN A 399 4.58 -22.30 9.29
N LYS A 400 3.50 -22.42 10.07
CA LYS A 400 3.54 -22.75 11.50
C LYS A 400 3.36 -24.26 11.74
N GLU A 401 3.76 -24.71 12.90
CA GLU A 401 3.55 -26.10 13.32
C GLU A 401 2.08 -26.43 13.56
N SER A 402 1.34 -25.44 14.10
CA SER A 402 -0.12 -25.45 14.21
C SER A 402 -0.70 -24.23 13.54
N GLU A 403 -1.64 -24.42 12.63
CA GLU A 403 -2.29 -23.34 11.87
C GLU A 403 -3.71 -23.03 12.36
N ILE A 404 -4.13 -23.65 13.45
CA ILE A 404 -5.30 -23.27 14.22
C ILE A 404 -4.93 -23.11 15.69
N GLY A 405 -5.47 -22.09 16.33
CA GLY A 405 -5.25 -21.80 17.74
C GLY A 405 -6.55 -21.47 18.44
N PHE A 406 -6.64 -21.87 19.71
CA PHE A 406 -7.78 -21.63 20.57
C PHE A 406 -7.34 -20.90 21.83
N ASP A 407 -8.09 -19.86 22.21
CA ASP A 407 -7.94 -19.21 23.51
C ASP A 407 -9.34 -18.96 24.08
N PHE A 408 -9.71 -19.76 25.08
CA PHE A 408 -11.06 -19.77 25.61
C PHE A 408 -11.09 -19.83 27.13
N ASP A 409 -12.22 -19.43 27.66
CA ASP A 409 -12.58 -19.55 29.07
C ASP A 409 -13.89 -20.33 29.20
N VAL A 410 -13.96 -21.15 30.26
CA VAL A 410 -15.10 -22.02 30.53
C VAL A 410 -16.36 -21.27 30.96
N ASN A 411 -16.25 -19.98 31.28
CA ASN A 411 -17.38 -19.12 31.63
C ASN A 411 -18.21 -18.65 30.43
N GLY A 412 -17.75 -18.92 29.20
CA GLY A 412 -18.48 -18.62 27.97
C GLY A 412 -18.58 -19.85 27.07
N GLU A 413 -19.56 -19.85 26.17
CA GLU A 413 -19.68 -20.90 25.17
C GLU A 413 -18.46 -20.88 24.24
N PHE A 414 -17.99 -22.10 23.89
CA PHE A 414 -16.92 -22.29 22.92
C PHE A 414 -17.20 -23.53 22.08
N ASN A 415 -18.04 -23.34 21.05
CA ASN A 415 -18.52 -24.43 20.21
C ASN A 415 -17.79 -24.41 18.85
N TYR A 416 -17.10 -25.51 18.54
CA TYR A 416 -16.47 -25.68 17.22
C TYR A 416 -16.65 -27.10 16.71
N LYS A 417 -16.66 -27.22 15.38
CA LYS A 417 -16.69 -28.51 14.68
C LYS A 417 -15.84 -28.43 13.42
N MET A 418 -15.04 -29.46 13.19
CA MET A 418 -14.23 -29.62 11.96
C MET A 418 -14.58 -30.95 11.35
N GLU A 419 -15.01 -30.94 10.09
CA GLU A 419 -15.55 -32.12 9.41
C GLU A 419 -14.94 -32.24 8.02
N GLY A 420 -14.40 -33.41 7.68
CA GLY A 420 -13.80 -33.66 6.34
C GLY A 420 -12.63 -32.75 5.97
N SER A 421 -11.98 -32.12 6.96
CA SER A 421 -10.99 -31.07 6.76
C SER A 421 -9.56 -31.55 6.98
N LEU A 422 -8.62 -31.04 6.16
CA LEU A 422 -7.19 -31.23 6.35
C LEU A 422 -6.61 -30.07 7.17
N ILE A 423 -6.08 -30.35 8.35
CA ILE A 423 -5.61 -29.34 9.29
C ILE A 423 -4.17 -29.61 9.69
N LYS A 424 -3.30 -28.62 9.50
CA LYS A 424 -1.94 -28.67 10.04
C LYS A 424 -1.94 -28.28 11.51
N ILE A 425 -1.72 -29.30 12.36
CA ILE A 425 -1.72 -29.18 13.80
C ILE A 425 -0.68 -30.12 14.42
N LEU A 426 -0.03 -29.69 15.52
CA LEU A 426 0.84 -30.56 16.30
C LEU A 426 0.03 -31.73 16.89
N THR A 427 0.56 -32.96 16.75
CA THR A 427 -0.08 -34.20 17.20
C THR A 427 -0.19 -34.30 18.73
N ASN A 428 0.57 -33.49 19.49
CA ASN A 428 0.50 -33.38 20.95
C ASN A 428 0.50 -31.90 21.37
N PRO A 429 -0.62 -31.19 21.34
CA PRO A 429 -0.68 -29.85 21.88
C PRO A 429 -0.43 -29.89 23.38
N VAL A 430 0.56 -29.13 23.85
CA VAL A 430 1.05 -29.09 25.23
C VAL A 430 -0.05 -28.72 26.25
N ASN A 431 -1.20 -28.25 25.82
CA ASN A 431 -2.28 -27.74 26.68
C ASN A 431 -3.61 -28.49 26.62
N GLY A 432 -3.69 -29.67 26.02
CA GLY A 432 -4.89 -30.52 26.11
C GLY A 432 -6.21 -29.98 25.50
N ASN A 433 -6.13 -28.86 24.76
CA ASN A 433 -7.30 -28.16 24.25
C ASN A 433 -7.81 -28.66 22.90
N TYR A 434 -7.23 -29.75 22.40
CA TYR A 434 -7.65 -30.35 21.13
C TYR A 434 -8.06 -31.80 21.39
N ASP A 435 -9.30 -32.11 21.29
CA ASP A 435 -9.72 -33.51 21.18
C ASP A 435 -9.75 -33.91 19.69
N ILE A 436 -8.60 -34.27 19.17
CA ILE A 436 -8.47 -34.78 17.80
C ILE A 436 -9.13 -36.16 17.62
N ASN A 437 -9.49 -36.83 18.70
CA ASN A 437 -10.17 -38.14 18.67
C ASN A 437 -11.69 -38.00 18.64
N ASN A 438 -12.24 -36.81 18.85
CA ASN A 438 -13.68 -36.55 18.87
C ASN A 438 -14.18 -35.84 17.59
N SER A 439 -13.43 -35.91 16.49
CA SER A 439 -13.88 -35.51 15.17
C SER A 439 -14.81 -36.61 14.61
N ASN A 440 -16.07 -36.57 15.01
CA ASN A 440 -17.14 -37.28 14.33
C ASN A 440 -17.65 -36.46 13.15
#